data_fa9cecdff6a58aef197e5dd0bdc9694d
#
_entry.id   fa9cecdff6a58aef197e5dd0bdc9694d
#
_cell.length_a   1.000
_cell.length_b   1.000
_cell.length_c   1.000
_cell.angle_alpha   90.00
_cell.angle_beta   90.00
_cell.angle_gamma   90.00
#
_symmetry.space_group_name_H-M   'P 1'
#
loop_
_entity.id
_entity.type
_entity.pdbx_description
1 polymer ?
#
loop_
_entity_poly.entity_id
_entity_poly.type
_entity_poly.pdbx_seq_one_letter_code
_entity_poly.pdbx_strand_id
1 'polypeptide(L)'
;MALVTIEVVKDVFTPEQKQAMIERVTEAMLSVEGEAMRQVVWVRLNEVDHWAVGGKVLDAATVRAQMHREDAASARPVGTLVAPA
;
A
#
# COMPACT_ATOMS: atom_id res chain seq x y z
N MET A 1 3.65 12.10 18.42
CA MET A 1 2.61 11.06 18.25
C MET A 1 1.99 11.17 16.86
N ALA A 2 1.91 10.07 16.14
CA ALA A 2 1.37 10.07 14.79
C ALA A 2 0.55 8.80 14.54
N LEU A 3 -0.49 8.93 13.75
CA LEU A 3 -1.31 7.80 13.30
C LEU A 3 -1.37 7.82 11.77
N VAL A 4 -0.94 6.74 11.14
CA VAL A 4 -1.08 6.55 9.71
C VAL A 4 -2.15 5.49 9.46
N THR A 5 -3.07 5.79 8.57
CA THR A 5 -4.10 4.84 8.18
C THR A 5 -3.86 4.40 6.75
N ILE A 6 -3.80 3.09 6.55
CA ILE A 6 -3.70 2.49 5.22
C ILE A 6 -5.04 1.86 4.90
N GLU A 7 -5.61 2.19 3.77
CA GLU A 7 -6.83 1.54 3.32
C GLU A 7 -6.52 0.70 2.08
N VAL A 8 -6.98 -0.53 2.09
CA VAL A 8 -6.80 -1.46 0.97
C VAL A 8 -8.12 -2.11 0.64
N VAL A 9 -8.27 -2.50 -0.60
CA VAL A 9 -9.44 -3.28 -1.02
C VAL A 9 -9.26 -4.70 -0.48
N LYS A 10 -10.33 -5.22 0.11
CA LYS A 10 -10.34 -6.54 0.72
C LYS A 10 -10.01 -7.64 -0.30
N ASP A 11 -9.34 -8.69 0.16
CA ASP A 11 -9.00 -9.89 -0.61
C ASP A 11 -8.02 -9.65 -1.78
N VAL A 12 -7.24 -8.58 -1.71
CA VAL A 12 -6.21 -8.30 -2.73
C VAL A 12 -4.83 -8.72 -2.24
N PHE A 13 -4.52 -8.46 -0.98
CA PHE A 13 -3.18 -8.69 -0.44
C PHE A 13 -3.17 -9.85 0.55
N THR A 14 -2.05 -10.57 0.60
CA THR A 14 -1.84 -11.62 1.58
C THR A 14 -1.64 -11.01 2.98
N PRO A 15 -1.84 -11.80 4.06
CA PRO A 15 -1.52 -11.31 5.40
C PRO A 15 -0.08 -10.84 5.53
N GLU A 16 0.86 -11.52 4.88
CA GLU A 16 2.28 -11.15 4.90
C GLU A 16 2.53 -9.81 4.23
N GLN A 17 1.85 -9.55 3.13
CA GLN A 17 1.94 -8.27 2.43
C GLN A 17 1.38 -7.13 3.29
N LYS A 18 0.24 -7.37 3.93
CA LYS A 18 -0.37 -6.37 4.81
C LYS A 18 0.53 -6.05 6.00
N GLN A 19 1.13 -7.08 6.58
CA GLN A 19 2.09 -6.88 7.68
C GLN A 19 3.31 -6.09 7.22
N ALA A 20 3.83 -6.39 6.03
CA ALA A 20 4.96 -5.66 5.48
C ALA A 20 4.63 -4.19 5.24
N MET A 21 3.42 -3.89 4.78
CA MET A 21 2.98 -2.51 4.61
C MET A 21 3.02 -1.75 5.93
N ILE A 22 2.48 -2.35 7.00
CA ILE A 22 2.47 -1.73 8.31
C ILE A 22 3.89 -1.50 8.82
N GLU A 23 4.74 -2.52 8.71
CA GLU A 23 6.13 -2.43 9.18
C GLU A 23 6.93 -1.36 8.42
N ARG A 24 6.83 -1.36 7.10
CA ARG A 24 7.58 -0.41 6.28
C ARG A 24 7.11 1.02 6.44
N VAL A 25 5.82 1.23 6.60
CA VAL A 25 5.28 2.57 6.88
C VAL A 25 5.75 3.04 8.24
N THR A 26 5.77 2.16 9.25
CA THR A 26 6.28 2.48 10.57
C THR A 26 7.75 2.91 10.48
N GLU A 27 8.58 2.15 9.79
CA GLU A 27 10.00 2.47 9.66
C GLU A 27 10.22 3.77 8.88
N ALA A 28 9.40 4.02 7.87
CA ALA A 28 9.48 5.29 7.14
C ALA A 28 9.17 6.48 8.04
N MET A 29 8.16 6.37 8.88
CA MET A 29 7.83 7.43 9.84
C MET A 29 8.98 7.65 10.82
N LEU A 30 9.55 6.57 11.34
CA LEU A 30 10.64 6.66 12.30
C LEU A 30 11.92 7.23 11.69
N SER A 31 12.12 7.06 10.39
CA SER A 31 13.26 7.64 9.70
C SER A 31 13.25 9.17 9.75
N VAL A 32 12.08 9.75 9.92
CA VAL A 32 11.89 11.20 10.03
C VAL A 32 11.77 11.63 11.48
N GLU A 33 10.98 10.94 12.27
CA GLU A 33 10.68 11.33 13.65
C GLU A 33 11.76 10.94 14.64
N GLY A 34 12.51 9.86 14.36
CA GLY A 34 13.52 9.33 15.26
C GLY A 34 13.06 8.09 15.98
N GLU A 35 13.98 7.18 16.27
CA GLU A 35 13.70 5.88 16.87
C GLU A 35 13.02 6.00 18.25
N ALA A 36 13.29 7.07 18.96
CA ALA A 36 12.66 7.30 20.28
C ALA A 36 11.14 7.39 20.19
N MET A 37 10.59 7.66 19.02
CA MET A 37 9.15 7.80 18.80
C MET A 37 8.45 6.47 18.51
N ARG A 38 9.17 5.35 18.46
CA ARG A 38 8.61 4.05 18.06
C ARG A 38 7.34 3.69 18.85
N GLN A 39 7.30 3.98 20.13
CA GLN A 39 6.16 3.62 20.96
C GLN A 39 4.92 4.50 20.72
N VAL A 40 5.07 5.58 20.01
CA VAL A 40 3.98 6.55 19.77
C VAL A 40 3.69 6.77 18.28
N VAL A 41 4.24 5.93 17.42
CA VAL A 41 3.87 5.88 16.01
C VAL A 41 2.87 4.74 15.83
N TRP A 42 1.69 5.09 15.39
CA TRP A 42 0.61 4.13 15.19
C TRP A 42 0.35 3.99 13.71
N VAL A 43 0.25 2.75 13.25
CA VAL A 43 -0.12 2.46 11.87
C VAL A 43 -1.25 1.45 11.92
N ARG A 44 -2.33 1.76 11.22
CA ARG A 44 -3.43 0.80 11.11
C ARG A 44 -3.78 0.58 9.65
N LEU A 45 -4.25 -0.61 9.36
CA LEU A 45 -4.65 -1.00 8.01
C LEU A 45 -6.11 -1.40 8.07
N ASN A 46 -6.92 -0.73 7.24
CA ASN A 46 -8.34 -1.03 7.10
C ASN A 46 -8.59 -1.70 5.76
N GLU A 47 -9.41 -2.73 5.79
CA GLU A 47 -9.87 -3.37 4.56
C GLU A 47 -11.27 -2.88 4.23
N VAL A 48 -11.48 -2.46 3.00
CA VAL A 48 -12.78 -2.03 2.50
C VAL A 48 -13.19 -2.92 1.33
N ASP A 49 -14.49 -3.06 1.12
CA ASP A 49 -14.99 -3.93 0.06
C ASP A 49 -14.70 -3.37 -1.32
N HIS A 50 -14.81 -2.06 -1.46
CA HIS A 50 -14.58 -1.40 -2.75
C HIS A 50 -14.50 0.11 -2.55
N TRP A 51 -13.99 0.79 -3.56
CA TRP A 51 -14.09 2.24 -3.68
C TRP A 51 -14.25 2.62 -5.14
N ALA A 52 -14.44 3.89 -5.41
CA ALA A 52 -14.61 4.37 -6.78
C ALA A 52 -13.59 5.46 -7.10
N VAL A 53 -13.11 5.43 -8.34
CA VAL A 53 -12.24 6.47 -8.88
C VAL A 53 -12.97 7.05 -10.09
N GLY A 54 -13.31 8.34 -10.02
CA GLY A 54 -14.07 8.98 -11.10
C GLY A 54 -15.40 8.29 -11.36
N GLY A 55 -16.02 7.72 -10.31
CA GLY A 55 -17.26 6.97 -10.43
C GLY A 55 -17.10 5.53 -10.88
N LYS A 56 -15.88 5.09 -11.18
CA LYS A 56 -15.61 3.71 -11.56
C LYS A 56 -15.27 2.90 -10.31
N VAL A 57 -16.06 1.88 -10.05
CA VAL A 57 -15.89 1.05 -8.85
C VAL A 57 -14.70 0.10 -9.02
N LEU A 58 -13.86 0.07 -7.99
CA LEU A 58 -12.74 -0.85 -7.87
C LEU A 58 -13.04 -1.81 -6.73
N ASP A 59 -13.10 -3.09 -7.04
CA ASP A 59 -13.25 -4.17 -6.07
C ASP A 59 -12.06 -5.13 -6.18
N ALA A 60 -12.08 -6.21 -5.40
CA ALA A 60 -10.97 -7.16 -5.38
C ALA A 60 -10.68 -7.74 -6.76
N ALA A 61 -11.70 -8.11 -7.52
CA ALA A 61 -11.51 -8.70 -8.84
C ALA A 61 -10.88 -7.71 -9.83
N THR A 62 -11.38 -6.47 -9.81
CA THR A 62 -10.87 -5.42 -10.69
C THR A 62 -9.43 -5.05 -10.35
N VAL A 63 -9.12 -4.93 -9.06
CA VAL A 63 -7.77 -4.58 -8.61
C VAL A 63 -6.80 -5.70 -8.95
N ARG A 64 -7.19 -6.96 -8.73
CA ARG A 64 -6.33 -8.09 -9.09
C ARG A 64 -6.06 -8.16 -10.59
N ALA A 65 -7.05 -7.89 -11.41
CA ALA A 65 -6.87 -7.83 -12.86
C ALA A 65 -5.88 -6.73 -13.25
N GLN A 66 -5.96 -5.58 -12.60
CA GLN A 66 -5.03 -4.48 -12.84
C GLN A 66 -3.61 -4.84 -12.38
N MET A 67 -3.48 -5.48 -11.23
CA MET A 67 -2.18 -5.96 -10.75
C MET A 67 -1.54 -6.93 -11.73
N HIS A 68 -2.33 -7.83 -12.31
CA HIS A 68 -1.84 -8.75 -13.33
C HIS A 68 -1.30 -8.01 -14.55
N ARG A 69 -1.96 -6.97 -14.99
CA ARG A 69 -1.47 -6.15 -16.11
C ARG A 69 -0.19 -5.43 -15.76
N GLU A 70 -0.08 -4.93 -14.54
CA GLU A 70 1.12 -4.25 -14.08
C GLU A 70 2.28 -5.20 -13.91
N ASP A 71 2.04 -6.42 -13.47
CA ASP A 71 3.07 -7.45 -13.39
C ASP A 71 3.61 -7.77 -14.79
N ALA A 72 2.73 -7.90 -15.77
CA ALA A 72 3.15 -8.08 -17.15
C ALA A 72 3.95 -6.88 -17.67
N ALA A 73 3.54 -5.68 -17.29
CA ALA A 73 4.25 -4.47 -17.65
C ALA A 73 5.58 -4.35 -16.93
N SER A 74 5.67 -4.84 -15.70
CA SER A 74 6.91 -4.75 -14.91
C SER A 74 7.99 -5.71 -15.41
N ALA A 75 7.70 -6.56 -16.39
CA ALA A 75 8.72 -7.31 -17.09
C ALA A 75 9.64 -6.41 -17.91
N ARG A 76 9.27 -5.15 -18.07
CA ARG A 76 10.13 -4.16 -18.74
C ARG A 76 11.34 -3.80 -17.90
N PRO A 77 12.40 -3.25 -18.54
CA PRO A 77 13.57 -2.82 -17.80
C PRO A 77 13.21 -1.87 -16.67
N VAL A 78 13.90 -2.02 -15.56
CA VAL A 78 13.64 -1.24 -14.35
C VAL A 78 13.68 0.27 -14.61
N GLY A 79 14.56 0.71 -15.49
CA GLY A 79 14.68 2.12 -15.81
C GLY A 79 13.40 2.75 -16.33
N THR A 80 12.51 1.97 -16.92
CA THR A 80 11.23 2.49 -17.40
C THR A 80 10.21 2.68 -16.30
N LEU A 81 10.49 2.12 -15.13
CA LEU A 81 9.60 2.21 -13.99
C LEU A 81 9.91 3.38 -13.08
N VAL A 82 11.00 4.05 -13.34
CA VAL A 82 11.34 5.25 -12.57
C VAL A 82 10.31 6.29 -12.91
N ALA A 83 9.31 6.38 -12.06
CA ALA A 83 8.30 7.35 -12.25
C ALA A 83 8.93 8.73 -12.28
N PRO A 84 8.53 9.55 -13.20
CA PRO A 84 8.84 10.95 -13.07
C PRO A 84 8.22 11.39 -11.77
N ALA A 85 8.98 12.05 -11.04
CA ALA A 85 8.53 12.56 -9.77
C ALA A 85 7.30 13.43 -9.95
#